data_fdfbd5d78ba26c2a2261332c243d11e5
#
_entry.id   fdfbd5d78ba26c2a2261332c243d11e5
#
_cell.length_a   1.000
_cell.length_b   1.000
_cell.length_c   1.000
_cell.angle_alpha   90.00
_cell.angle_beta   90.00
_cell.angle_gamma   90.00
#
_symmetry.space_group_name_H-M   'P 1'
#
loop_
_entity.id
_entity.type
_entity.pdbx_description
1 polymer ?
#
loop_
_entity_poly.entity_id
_entity_poly.type
_entity_poly.pdbx_seq_one_letter_code
_entity_poly.pdbx_strand_id
1 'polypeptide(L)'
;MKSKWRKQHKWLGIGMSFFMLMFCVSGILLNHRSLIKDVNVSRKYLPSRYEYRKWNGGLLRGTLDLDKALVEDSLTMKASSHRLLLYGNGGIWLSDNKASCFNDFNDGLPIGADYRQIRNVIKAANGSLWAVSPFGIYRYGVHGKWNEVKMPLEDDEKLTDIASHGDTLVVLSRSFAYVSLPPYTTFKRIQLSAPKNYDGKVTVFRTVWLLHSGELFGMTGKLVVDAIAVILVLLCITGIIIWLRPKHRVLMQQSFCLHDRIGRYTIILTLLIALTGWCLRPPVMIALGLNKIPALPGTTLKSENPWNDKLRMIRYDDSCHDWLLSTSEGFYSLNMSNAKVKALASAPPVSVMGLNVLQKDVKGRWLCGSFSGLYVWDRQQAKAFDYFTGESAPKKPGAPFGKKAIAGMSQDFSAPVIAEYYEGTTFCPQPASMNQLPMSLWNVALEVHSGRIFIGSIATYIFIFVMGILAVWCLWSGYRIRIRIRKKAMHKNKVS
;
A
#
# COMPACT_ATOMS: atom_id res chain seq x y z
N MET A 1 7.09 48.98 14.77
CA MET A 1 7.36 47.90 13.77
C MET A 1 6.66 46.63 14.16
N LYS A 2 5.55 46.25 13.47
CA LYS A 2 4.91 44.92 13.63
C LYS A 2 5.98 43.89 13.25
N SER A 3 6.29 42.96 14.15
CA SER A 3 7.37 41.98 13.97
C SER A 3 7.20 41.24 12.64
N LYS A 4 8.25 41.14 11.83
CA LYS A 4 8.27 40.38 10.56
C LYS A 4 7.73 38.98 10.74
N TRP A 5 8.00 38.33 11.87
CA TRP A 5 7.49 37.01 12.24
C TRP A 5 5.95 36.92 12.32
N ARG A 6 5.27 37.95 12.88
CA ARG A 6 3.81 37.97 12.92
C ARG A 6 3.19 38.06 11.54
N LYS A 7 3.81 38.86 10.65
CA LYS A 7 3.34 38.97 9.25
C LYS A 7 3.53 37.65 8.50
N GLN A 8 4.69 37.03 8.63
CA GLN A 8 4.98 35.74 8.01
C GLN A 8 4.05 34.65 8.53
N HIS A 9 3.96 34.46 9.86
CA HIS A 9 3.09 33.46 10.48
C HIS A 9 1.62 33.60 10.03
N LYS A 10 1.12 34.85 9.98
CA LYS A 10 -0.24 35.13 9.54
C LYS A 10 -0.49 34.68 8.10
N TRP A 11 0.32 35.13 7.16
CA TRP A 11 0.10 34.85 5.75
C TRP A 11 0.40 33.39 5.39
N LEU A 12 1.44 32.81 5.92
CA LEU A 12 1.74 31.38 5.75
C LEU A 12 0.66 30.52 6.39
N GLY A 13 0.25 30.84 7.63
CA GLY A 13 -0.77 30.08 8.35
C GLY A 13 -2.09 30.03 7.58
N ILE A 14 -2.57 31.17 7.06
CA ILE A 14 -3.80 31.20 6.26
C ILE A 14 -3.65 30.45 4.94
N GLY A 15 -2.58 30.70 4.19
CA GLY A 15 -2.35 30.01 2.91
C GLY A 15 -2.23 28.50 3.05
N MET A 16 -1.74 28.02 4.20
CA MET A 16 -1.57 26.60 4.46
C MET A 16 -2.77 25.95 5.16
N SER A 17 -3.66 26.69 5.79
CA SER A 17 -4.73 26.14 6.65
C SER A 17 -5.57 25.10 5.94
N PHE A 18 -5.93 25.34 4.67
CA PHE A 18 -6.71 24.39 3.87
C PHE A 18 -5.98 23.05 3.73
N PHE A 19 -4.73 23.07 3.30
CA PHE A 19 -3.96 21.85 3.10
C PHE A 19 -3.67 21.12 4.41
N MET A 20 -3.38 21.86 5.49
CA MET A 20 -3.15 21.28 6.81
C MET A 20 -4.41 20.59 7.34
N LEU A 21 -5.59 21.19 7.17
CA LEU A 21 -6.87 20.55 7.52
C LEU A 21 -7.06 19.24 6.75
N MET A 22 -6.81 19.25 5.43
CA MET A 22 -6.92 18.06 4.59
C MET A 22 -5.91 16.98 5.00
N PHE A 23 -4.66 17.35 5.30
CA PHE A 23 -3.64 16.39 5.74
C PHE A 23 -3.95 15.80 7.12
N CYS A 24 -4.44 16.59 8.07
CA CYS A 24 -4.80 16.10 9.40
C CYS A 24 -5.98 15.13 9.34
N VAL A 25 -7.07 15.51 8.67
CA VAL A 25 -8.25 14.65 8.54
C VAL A 25 -7.89 13.35 7.81
N SER A 26 -7.19 13.44 6.68
CA SER A 26 -6.78 12.25 5.94
C SER A 26 -5.79 11.38 6.72
N GLY A 27 -4.92 11.97 7.54
CA GLY A 27 -3.99 11.23 8.42
C GLY A 27 -4.73 10.38 9.46
N ILE A 28 -5.75 10.93 10.12
CA ILE A 28 -6.61 10.19 11.05
C ILE A 28 -7.31 9.03 10.31
N LEU A 29 -7.89 9.27 9.13
CA LEU A 29 -8.54 8.22 8.34
C LEU A 29 -7.56 7.10 7.97
N LEU A 30 -6.31 7.43 7.64
CA LEU A 30 -5.28 6.45 7.29
C LEU A 30 -4.91 5.54 8.47
N ASN A 31 -4.89 6.06 9.69
CA ASN A 31 -4.58 5.29 10.89
C ASN A 31 -5.67 4.28 11.27
N HIS A 32 -6.92 4.48 10.81
CA HIS A 32 -8.07 3.69 11.20
C HIS A 32 -8.76 3.00 10.01
N ARG A 33 -7.97 2.32 9.17
CA ARG A 33 -8.48 1.65 7.96
C ARG A 33 -9.59 0.65 8.24
N SER A 34 -9.52 -0.09 9.35
CA SER A 34 -10.53 -1.07 9.73
C SER A 34 -11.93 -0.46 9.94
N LEU A 35 -12.00 0.80 10.39
CA LEU A 35 -13.26 1.51 10.61
C LEU A 35 -13.90 2.06 9.33
N ILE A 36 -13.13 2.23 8.26
CA ILE A 36 -13.59 2.88 7.02
C ILE A 36 -13.50 1.97 5.78
N LYS A 37 -13.16 0.69 5.96
CA LYS A 37 -12.96 -0.27 4.85
C LYS A 37 -14.21 -0.49 4.00
N ASP A 38 -15.40 -0.26 4.58
CA ASP A 38 -16.70 -0.41 3.90
C ASP A 38 -17.13 0.87 3.18
N VAL A 39 -16.43 1.99 3.41
CA VAL A 39 -16.81 3.29 2.86
C VAL A 39 -16.20 3.50 1.49
N ASN A 40 -17.04 3.77 0.52
CA ASN A 40 -16.67 3.96 -0.88
C ASN A 40 -16.96 5.39 -1.35
N VAL A 41 -16.10 5.91 -2.20
CA VAL A 41 -16.24 7.21 -2.86
C VAL A 41 -16.41 6.99 -4.35
N SER A 42 -17.46 7.55 -4.94
CA SER A 42 -17.65 7.48 -6.39
C SER A 42 -16.53 8.23 -7.11
N ARG A 43 -15.95 7.60 -8.13
CA ARG A 43 -14.89 8.20 -8.95
C ARG A 43 -15.34 9.45 -9.72
N LYS A 44 -16.65 9.66 -9.87
CA LYS A 44 -17.22 10.90 -10.44
C LYS A 44 -16.84 12.17 -9.68
N TYR A 45 -16.54 12.04 -8.37
CA TYR A 45 -16.09 13.15 -7.52
C TYR A 45 -14.59 13.33 -7.46
N LEU A 46 -13.84 12.47 -8.14
CA LEU A 46 -12.38 12.49 -8.16
C LEU A 46 -11.86 13.04 -9.49
N PRO A 47 -10.65 13.57 -9.55
CA PRO A 47 -10.01 13.95 -10.81
C PRO A 47 -10.01 12.80 -11.83
N SER A 48 -10.16 13.12 -13.12
CA SER A 48 -10.30 12.13 -14.21
C SER A 48 -9.15 11.12 -14.30
N ARG A 49 -7.97 11.46 -13.80
CA ARG A 49 -6.83 10.51 -13.73
C ARG A 49 -7.08 9.30 -12.82
N TYR A 50 -8.09 9.34 -11.96
CA TYR A 50 -8.49 8.22 -11.12
C TYR A 50 -9.58 7.35 -11.76
N GLU A 51 -10.07 7.71 -12.94
CA GLU A 51 -11.03 6.89 -13.66
C GLU A 51 -10.37 5.58 -14.12
N TYR A 52 -11.15 4.51 -14.09
CA TYR A 52 -10.72 3.26 -14.69
C TYR A 52 -10.93 3.30 -16.20
N ARG A 53 -9.84 3.10 -16.93
CA ARG A 53 -9.83 3.07 -18.39
C ARG A 53 -8.85 2.00 -18.87
N LYS A 54 -9.22 1.22 -19.88
CA LYS A 54 -8.30 0.25 -20.48
C LYS A 54 -7.65 -0.71 -19.48
N TRP A 55 -8.39 -1.13 -18.43
CA TRP A 55 -7.89 -2.07 -17.42
C TRP A 55 -6.75 -1.53 -16.53
N ASN A 56 -6.60 -0.22 -16.43
CA ASN A 56 -5.58 0.42 -15.61
C ASN A 56 -5.85 0.25 -14.09
N GLY A 57 -4.96 0.79 -13.26
CA GLY A 57 -5.12 0.86 -11.81
C GLY A 57 -5.19 -0.51 -11.12
N GLY A 58 -4.72 -1.58 -11.79
CA GLY A 58 -4.74 -2.95 -11.28
C GLY A 58 -6.10 -3.64 -11.37
N LEU A 59 -7.00 -3.20 -12.27
CA LEU A 59 -8.24 -3.91 -12.58
C LEU A 59 -7.97 -5.32 -13.09
N LEU A 60 -6.95 -5.48 -13.93
CA LEU A 60 -6.42 -6.78 -14.30
C LEU A 60 -5.11 -7.01 -13.52
N ARG A 61 -5.11 -7.96 -12.59
CA ARG A 61 -3.94 -8.43 -11.87
C ARG A 61 -3.45 -9.77 -12.39
N GLY A 62 -4.37 -10.66 -12.71
CA GLY A 62 -4.10 -11.97 -13.25
C GLY A 62 -5.36 -12.66 -13.73
N THR A 63 -5.19 -13.88 -14.23
CA THR A 63 -6.26 -14.77 -14.67
C THR A 63 -6.09 -16.16 -14.10
N LEU A 64 -7.18 -16.94 -14.09
CA LEU A 64 -7.20 -18.36 -13.82
C LEU A 64 -8.04 -19.04 -14.91
N ASP A 65 -7.43 -19.92 -15.68
CA ASP A 65 -8.11 -20.77 -16.65
C ASP A 65 -8.80 -21.91 -15.90
N LEU A 66 -10.13 -21.93 -15.93
CA LEU A 66 -10.94 -22.95 -15.26
C LEU A 66 -10.91 -24.31 -15.95
N ASP A 67 -10.66 -24.34 -17.24
CA ASP A 67 -10.76 -25.52 -18.10
C ASP A 67 -9.40 -26.20 -18.31
N LYS A 68 -8.28 -25.46 -18.16
CA LYS A 68 -6.91 -25.98 -18.28
C LYS A 68 -6.58 -27.11 -17.30
N ALA A 69 -7.19 -27.08 -16.12
CA ALA A 69 -7.04 -28.12 -15.10
C ALA A 69 -7.92 -29.38 -15.32
N LEU A 70 -8.81 -29.37 -16.33
CA LEU A 70 -9.66 -30.49 -16.69
C LEU A 70 -9.09 -31.29 -17.87
N VAL A 71 -8.11 -30.74 -18.60
CA VAL A 71 -7.58 -31.31 -19.84
C VAL A 71 -6.55 -32.41 -19.60
N GLU A 72 -5.94 -32.49 -18.41
CA GLU A 72 -5.02 -33.60 -18.09
C GLU A 72 -5.69 -34.96 -17.95
N ASP A 73 -7.03 -35.01 -17.75
CA ASP A 73 -7.78 -36.27 -17.53
C ASP A 73 -8.75 -36.68 -18.65
N SER A 74 -8.89 -35.92 -19.73
CA SER A 74 -9.79 -36.33 -20.81
C SER A 74 -9.26 -36.00 -22.20
N LEU A 75 -8.96 -37.07 -22.92
CA LEU A 75 -8.56 -37.09 -24.34
C LEU A 75 -9.65 -36.66 -25.34
N THR A 76 -10.77 -36.12 -24.88
CA THR A 76 -11.90 -35.77 -25.72
C THR A 76 -12.63 -34.53 -25.20
N MET A 77 -12.21 -33.36 -25.63
CA MET A 77 -13.10 -32.27 -26.06
C MET A 77 -12.26 -31.04 -26.42
N LYS A 78 -12.20 -30.71 -27.69
CA LYS A 78 -11.85 -29.37 -28.16
C LYS A 78 -12.99 -28.43 -27.72
N ALA A 79 -12.96 -27.94 -26.49
CA ALA A 79 -13.83 -26.82 -26.12
C ALA A 79 -13.39 -25.60 -26.92
N SER A 80 -14.26 -25.04 -27.72
CA SER A 80 -13.99 -23.91 -28.61
C SER A 80 -13.80 -22.59 -27.86
N SER A 81 -14.02 -22.55 -26.55
CA SER A 81 -13.77 -21.37 -25.69
C SER A 81 -13.45 -21.80 -24.25
N HIS A 82 -12.27 -21.43 -23.76
CA HIS A 82 -11.88 -21.61 -22.37
C HIS A 82 -12.50 -20.53 -21.48
N ARG A 83 -13.01 -20.92 -20.33
CA ARG A 83 -13.55 -20.00 -19.33
C ARG A 83 -12.44 -19.48 -18.44
N LEU A 84 -12.30 -18.18 -18.39
CA LEU A 84 -11.26 -17.49 -17.61
C LEU A 84 -11.89 -16.70 -16.46
N LEU A 85 -11.33 -16.80 -15.27
CA LEU A 85 -11.56 -15.82 -14.21
C LEU A 85 -10.47 -14.75 -14.27
N LEU A 86 -10.88 -13.50 -14.49
CA LEU A 86 -10.01 -12.34 -14.39
C LEU A 86 -10.18 -11.76 -12.99
N TYR A 87 -9.09 -11.37 -12.35
CA TYR A 87 -9.15 -10.81 -11.01
C TYR A 87 -8.21 -9.61 -10.83
N GLY A 88 -8.58 -8.72 -9.93
CA GLY A 88 -7.82 -7.52 -9.60
C GLY A 88 -8.55 -6.59 -8.64
N ASN A 89 -8.32 -5.28 -8.77
CA ASN A 89 -8.91 -4.28 -7.88
C ASN A 89 -10.42 -4.07 -8.08
N GLY A 90 -11.00 -4.65 -9.11
CA GLY A 90 -12.45 -4.63 -9.38
C GLY A 90 -13.19 -5.89 -8.94
N GLY A 91 -12.52 -6.82 -8.26
CA GLY A 91 -13.08 -8.13 -7.91
C GLY A 91 -12.72 -9.21 -8.93
N ILE A 92 -13.67 -10.14 -9.15
CA ILE A 92 -13.52 -11.32 -10.02
C ILE A 92 -14.55 -11.23 -11.13
N TRP A 93 -14.13 -11.52 -12.36
CA TRP A 93 -14.95 -11.45 -13.56
C TRP A 93 -14.77 -12.74 -14.38
N LEU A 94 -15.87 -13.31 -14.82
CA LEU A 94 -15.84 -14.46 -15.71
C LEU A 94 -15.83 -14.01 -17.18
N SER A 95 -14.91 -14.53 -17.96
CA SER A 95 -14.80 -14.27 -19.39
C SER A 95 -14.42 -15.55 -20.14
N ASP A 96 -14.21 -15.43 -21.44
CA ASP A 96 -13.57 -16.44 -22.27
C ASP A 96 -12.15 -16.02 -22.69
N ASN A 97 -11.40 -16.93 -23.29
CA ASN A 97 -10.04 -16.67 -23.76
C ASN A 97 -9.95 -15.69 -24.95
N LYS A 98 -11.08 -15.30 -25.53
CA LYS A 98 -11.21 -14.27 -26.57
C LYS A 98 -11.62 -12.92 -26.01
N ALA A 99 -11.90 -12.85 -24.71
CA ALA A 99 -12.42 -11.65 -24.03
C ALA A 99 -13.70 -11.08 -24.70
N SER A 100 -14.58 -11.98 -25.16
CA SER A 100 -15.79 -11.61 -25.90
C SER A 100 -16.91 -11.12 -24.99
N CYS A 101 -16.94 -11.57 -23.72
CA CYS A 101 -17.93 -11.18 -22.72
C CYS A 101 -17.30 -11.10 -21.33
N PHE A 102 -17.91 -10.32 -20.42
CA PHE A 102 -17.50 -10.20 -19.04
C PHE A 102 -18.72 -10.24 -18.13
N ASN A 103 -18.79 -11.26 -17.30
CA ASN A 103 -19.85 -11.44 -16.31
C ASN A 103 -19.30 -11.22 -14.92
N ASP A 104 -20.07 -10.53 -14.08
CA ASP A 104 -19.73 -10.34 -12.66
C ASP A 104 -19.68 -11.70 -11.96
N PHE A 105 -18.60 -11.98 -11.26
CA PHE A 105 -18.38 -13.22 -10.52
C PHE A 105 -18.10 -12.94 -9.03
N ASN A 106 -18.69 -11.85 -8.51
CA ASN A 106 -18.44 -11.36 -7.16
C ASN A 106 -19.53 -11.74 -6.14
N ASP A 107 -20.54 -12.51 -6.51
CA ASP A 107 -21.63 -12.86 -5.60
C ASP A 107 -21.09 -13.56 -4.33
N GLY A 108 -21.46 -13.04 -3.16
CA GLY A 108 -20.96 -13.49 -1.86
C GLY A 108 -19.67 -12.82 -1.37
N LEU A 109 -18.94 -12.07 -2.20
CA LEU A 109 -17.85 -11.22 -1.71
C LEU A 109 -18.41 -10.00 -0.96
N PRO A 110 -17.77 -9.55 0.13
CA PRO A 110 -18.18 -8.34 0.83
C PRO A 110 -18.25 -7.11 -0.08
N ILE A 111 -19.20 -6.23 0.22
CA ILE A 111 -19.36 -4.98 -0.51
C ILE A 111 -18.29 -4.02 -0.03
N GLY A 112 -17.53 -3.46 -0.96
CA GLY A 112 -16.51 -2.46 -0.66
C GLY A 112 -15.28 -2.58 -1.56
N ALA A 113 -14.76 -1.44 -2.01
CA ALA A 113 -13.61 -1.40 -2.91
C ALA A 113 -12.34 -2.00 -2.28
N ASP A 114 -12.20 -1.94 -0.95
CA ASP A 114 -11.07 -2.54 -0.25
C ASP A 114 -11.15 -4.08 -0.23
N TYR A 115 -12.33 -4.66 -0.07
CA TYR A 115 -12.53 -6.11 -0.09
C TYR A 115 -12.36 -6.70 -1.50
N ARG A 116 -12.73 -5.93 -2.52
CA ARG A 116 -12.64 -6.35 -3.92
C ARG A 116 -11.25 -6.22 -4.53
N GLN A 117 -10.24 -5.86 -3.75
CA GLN A 117 -8.84 -5.94 -4.17
C GLN A 117 -8.33 -7.38 -4.16
N ILE A 118 -8.78 -8.19 -5.10
CA ILE A 118 -8.39 -9.60 -5.17
C ILE A 118 -6.90 -9.71 -5.54
N ARG A 119 -6.14 -10.39 -4.70
CA ARG A 119 -4.69 -10.58 -4.85
C ARG A 119 -4.37 -11.77 -5.72
N ASN A 120 -5.12 -12.85 -5.54
CA ASN A 120 -4.99 -14.07 -6.33
C ASN A 120 -6.27 -14.89 -6.28
N VAL A 121 -6.49 -15.69 -7.32
CA VAL A 121 -7.52 -16.72 -7.42
C VAL A 121 -6.84 -18.01 -7.84
N ILE A 122 -7.13 -19.11 -7.15
CA ILE A 122 -6.55 -20.42 -7.45
C ILE A 122 -7.60 -21.52 -7.43
N LYS A 123 -7.28 -22.65 -8.06
CA LYS A 123 -8.00 -23.91 -7.94
C LYS A 123 -7.12 -24.87 -7.13
N ALA A 124 -7.63 -25.38 -6.00
CA ALA A 124 -6.92 -26.35 -5.18
C ALA A 124 -7.03 -27.76 -5.80
N ALA A 125 -6.23 -28.73 -5.34
CA ALA A 125 -6.19 -30.09 -5.87
C ALA A 125 -7.55 -30.79 -5.86
N ASN A 126 -8.40 -30.53 -4.87
CA ASN A 126 -9.77 -31.05 -4.78
C ASN A 126 -10.78 -30.32 -5.70
N GLY A 127 -10.31 -29.48 -6.60
CA GLY A 127 -11.15 -28.71 -7.53
C GLY A 127 -11.82 -27.46 -6.94
N SER A 128 -11.71 -27.19 -5.64
CA SER A 128 -12.31 -26.00 -5.02
C SER A 128 -11.60 -24.71 -5.44
N LEU A 129 -12.38 -23.66 -5.75
CA LEU A 129 -11.87 -22.34 -6.08
C LEU A 129 -11.69 -21.51 -4.81
N TRP A 130 -10.58 -20.80 -4.74
CA TRP A 130 -10.20 -19.93 -3.64
C TRP A 130 -9.76 -18.56 -4.13
N ALA A 131 -10.16 -17.53 -3.41
CA ALA A 131 -9.74 -16.16 -3.67
C ALA A 131 -9.22 -15.52 -2.39
N VAL A 132 -8.20 -14.64 -2.51
CA VAL A 132 -7.67 -13.89 -1.38
C VAL A 132 -7.72 -12.40 -1.65
N SER A 133 -8.21 -11.64 -0.68
CA SER A 133 -8.09 -10.18 -0.60
C SER A 133 -7.24 -9.79 0.61
N PRO A 134 -6.83 -8.52 0.78
CA PRO A 134 -6.10 -8.11 1.97
C PRO A 134 -6.83 -8.34 3.30
N PHE A 135 -8.15 -8.52 3.26
CA PHE A 135 -9.01 -8.56 4.45
C PHE A 135 -9.72 -9.90 4.66
N GLY A 136 -9.58 -10.85 3.76
CA GLY A 136 -10.24 -12.14 3.87
C GLY A 136 -9.83 -13.13 2.80
N ILE A 137 -10.12 -14.40 3.09
CA ILE A 137 -10.01 -15.51 2.15
C ILE A 137 -11.40 -16.07 1.89
N TYR A 138 -11.67 -16.40 0.65
CA TYR A 138 -12.99 -16.82 0.19
C TYR A 138 -12.88 -18.14 -0.55
N ARG A 139 -13.84 -19.02 -0.31
CA ARG A 139 -14.04 -20.28 -1.04
C ARG A 139 -15.33 -20.22 -1.84
N TYR A 140 -15.28 -20.56 -3.13
CA TYR A 140 -16.47 -20.65 -3.95
C TYR A 140 -17.28 -21.90 -3.60
N GLY A 141 -18.54 -21.70 -3.26
CA GLY A 141 -19.42 -22.76 -2.77
C GLY A 141 -20.35 -23.32 -3.84
N VAL A 142 -21.04 -24.41 -3.52
CA VAL A 142 -21.97 -25.13 -4.40
C VAL A 142 -23.19 -24.30 -4.85
N HIS A 143 -23.52 -23.24 -4.12
CA HIS A 143 -24.64 -22.34 -4.48
C HIS A 143 -24.21 -21.19 -5.42
N GLY A 144 -23.03 -21.27 -6.03
CA GLY A 144 -22.56 -20.23 -6.95
C GLY A 144 -22.13 -18.93 -6.27
N LYS A 145 -21.73 -18.97 -4.99
CA LYS A 145 -21.35 -17.80 -4.20
C LYS A 145 -20.01 -18.00 -3.49
N TRP A 146 -19.30 -16.91 -3.31
CA TRP A 146 -18.11 -16.87 -2.46
C TRP A 146 -18.51 -16.85 -0.99
N ASN A 147 -17.88 -17.67 -0.18
CA ASN A 147 -18.06 -17.73 1.26
C ASN A 147 -16.74 -17.41 1.94
N GLU A 148 -16.78 -16.50 2.90
CA GLU A 148 -15.60 -16.18 3.69
C GLU A 148 -15.22 -17.36 4.60
N VAL A 149 -13.93 -17.67 4.63
CA VAL A 149 -13.38 -18.71 5.49
C VAL A 149 -12.60 -18.04 6.62
N LYS A 150 -12.95 -18.39 7.86
CA LYS A 150 -12.28 -17.87 9.05
C LYS A 150 -10.86 -18.42 9.17
N MET A 151 -9.91 -17.52 9.44
CA MET A 151 -8.53 -17.84 9.69
C MET A 151 -8.08 -17.30 11.05
N PRO A 152 -7.06 -17.92 11.69
CA PRO A 152 -6.52 -17.46 12.97
C PRO A 152 -5.55 -16.27 12.75
N LEU A 153 -6.05 -15.15 12.21
CA LEU A 153 -5.28 -13.94 11.93
C LEU A 153 -5.11 -13.11 13.21
N GLU A 154 -3.99 -12.39 13.30
CA GLU A 154 -3.81 -11.35 14.29
C GLU A 154 -4.59 -10.09 13.93
N ASP A 155 -4.83 -9.22 14.90
CA ASP A 155 -5.52 -7.95 14.66
C ASP A 155 -4.79 -7.11 13.59
N ASP A 156 -5.55 -6.54 12.67
CA ASP A 156 -5.05 -5.75 11.53
C ASP A 156 -4.10 -6.50 10.58
N GLU A 157 -3.97 -7.82 10.68
CA GLU A 157 -3.13 -8.61 9.78
C GLU A 157 -3.70 -8.59 8.35
N LYS A 158 -2.82 -8.32 7.37
CA LYS A 158 -3.20 -8.23 5.95
C LYS A 158 -2.71 -9.46 5.19
N LEU A 159 -3.63 -10.10 4.47
CA LEU A 159 -3.31 -11.19 3.56
C LEU A 159 -2.67 -10.64 2.28
N THR A 160 -1.71 -11.38 1.73
CA THR A 160 -0.95 -10.95 0.55
C THR A 160 -1.08 -11.85 -0.64
N ASP A 161 -1.20 -13.17 -0.43
CA ASP A 161 -1.26 -14.14 -1.53
C ASP A 161 -1.82 -15.49 -1.08
N ILE A 162 -2.19 -16.34 -2.06
CA ILE A 162 -2.59 -17.72 -1.88
C ILE A 162 -1.99 -18.57 -3.01
N ALA A 163 -1.54 -19.78 -2.68
CA ALA A 163 -1.04 -20.74 -3.65
C ALA A 163 -1.35 -22.18 -3.21
N SER A 164 -1.39 -23.12 -4.16
CA SER A 164 -1.53 -24.54 -3.87
C SER A 164 -0.52 -25.36 -4.66
N HIS A 165 -0.10 -26.47 -4.07
CA HIS A 165 0.66 -27.52 -4.74
C HIS A 165 0.35 -28.87 -4.08
N GLY A 166 -0.04 -29.86 -4.89
CA GLY A 166 -0.61 -31.11 -4.36
C GLY A 166 -1.75 -30.78 -3.39
N ASP A 167 -1.81 -31.49 -2.30
CA ASP A 167 -2.80 -31.29 -1.24
C ASP A 167 -2.53 -30.06 -0.34
N THR A 168 -1.41 -29.36 -0.54
CA THR A 168 -1.04 -28.26 0.31
C THR A 168 -1.58 -26.92 -0.21
N LEU A 169 -2.40 -26.25 0.59
CA LEU A 169 -2.87 -24.89 0.37
C LEU A 169 -2.10 -23.95 1.29
N VAL A 170 -1.47 -22.92 0.74
CA VAL A 170 -0.69 -21.93 1.49
C VAL A 170 -1.31 -20.56 1.31
N VAL A 171 -1.57 -19.87 2.42
CA VAL A 171 -2.00 -18.46 2.44
C VAL A 171 -0.91 -17.66 3.11
N LEU A 172 -0.50 -16.55 2.50
CA LEU A 172 0.42 -15.61 3.10
C LEU A 172 -0.33 -14.40 3.67
N SER A 173 0.08 -14.02 4.87
CA SER A 173 -0.07 -12.64 5.32
C SER A 173 1.21 -11.85 5.07
N ARG A 174 1.26 -10.61 5.53
CA ARG A 174 2.49 -9.82 5.48
C ARG A 174 3.60 -10.36 6.37
N SER A 175 3.25 -11.17 7.39
CA SER A 175 4.16 -11.61 8.45
C SER A 175 4.25 -13.13 8.60
N PHE A 176 3.22 -13.88 8.20
CA PHE A 176 3.12 -15.31 8.46
C PHE A 176 2.67 -16.09 7.22
N ALA A 177 3.00 -17.38 7.21
CA ALA A 177 2.45 -18.36 6.30
C ALA A 177 1.44 -19.24 7.05
N TYR A 178 0.32 -19.51 6.41
CA TYR A 178 -0.73 -20.39 6.92
C TYR A 178 -0.89 -21.56 5.96
N VAL A 179 -0.88 -22.78 6.48
CA VAL A 179 -1.00 -24.00 5.69
C VAL A 179 -2.28 -24.73 6.05
N SER A 180 -2.96 -25.23 5.03
CA SER A 180 -4.15 -26.09 5.17
C SER A 180 -4.02 -27.30 4.26
N LEU A 181 -4.56 -28.43 4.72
CA LEU A 181 -4.68 -29.69 3.97
C LEU A 181 -6.16 -30.01 3.78
N PRO A 182 -6.53 -30.87 2.80
CA PRO A 182 -7.92 -31.29 2.63
C PRO A 182 -8.56 -31.77 3.95
N PRO A 183 -9.79 -31.37 4.25
CA PRO A 183 -10.77 -30.66 3.42
C PRO A 183 -10.65 -29.13 3.43
N TYR A 184 -9.53 -28.57 3.87
CA TYR A 184 -9.20 -27.13 3.92
C TYR A 184 -10.14 -26.32 4.85
N THR A 185 -10.44 -26.92 6.01
CA THR A 185 -11.29 -26.29 7.04
C THR A 185 -10.50 -25.58 8.13
N THR A 186 -9.22 -25.96 8.29
CA THR A 186 -8.34 -25.41 9.33
C THR A 186 -7.04 -24.92 8.72
N PHE A 187 -6.57 -23.77 9.21
CA PHE A 187 -5.31 -23.15 8.78
C PHE A 187 -4.32 -23.11 9.95
N LYS A 188 -3.19 -23.76 9.78
CA LYS A 188 -2.10 -23.77 10.77
C LYS A 188 -1.09 -22.69 10.43
N ARG A 189 -0.83 -21.77 11.36
CA ARG A 189 0.24 -20.78 11.24
C ARG A 189 1.60 -21.46 11.34
N ILE A 190 2.50 -21.12 10.40
CA ILE A 190 3.87 -21.61 10.38
C ILE A 190 4.84 -20.45 10.62
N GLN A 191 5.74 -20.64 11.59
CA GLN A 191 6.85 -19.75 11.85
C GLN A 191 8.02 -20.09 10.90
N LEU A 192 8.32 -19.19 9.97
CA LEU A 192 9.42 -19.35 9.04
C LEU A 192 10.76 -19.06 9.74
N SER A 193 11.80 -19.86 9.45
CA SER A 193 13.13 -19.65 10.00
C SER A 193 13.74 -18.33 9.52
N ALA A 194 14.55 -17.69 10.34
CA ALA A 194 15.31 -16.52 9.92
C ALA A 194 16.29 -16.89 8.79
N PRO A 195 16.47 -16.01 7.78
CA PRO A 195 17.51 -16.22 6.77
C PRO A 195 18.91 -16.10 7.42
N LYS A 196 19.90 -16.83 6.87
CA LYS A 196 21.26 -16.89 7.43
C LYS A 196 21.90 -15.51 7.71
N ASN A 197 21.58 -14.51 6.91
CA ASN A 197 22.15 -13.16 6.99
C ASN A 197 21.16 -12.15 7.64
N TYR A 198 20.23 -12.64 8.44
CA TYR A 198 19.30 -11.75 9.16
C TYR A 198 20.06 -10.97 10.24
N ASP A 199 20.13 -9.65 10.08
CA ASP A 199 20.88 -8.74 10.96
C ASP A 199 19.99 -7.97 11.96
N GLY A 200 18.67 -8.20 11.96
CA GLY A 200 17.70 -7.52 12.83
C GLY A 200 17.55 -6.02 12.58
N LYS A 201 18.16 -5.52 11.48
CA LYS A 201 18.10 -4.09 11.14
C LYS A 201 16.86 -3.77 10.31
N VAL A 202 16.39 -2.54 10.48
CA VAL A 202 15.26 -1.98 9.74
C VAL A 202 15.70 -0.70 9.02
N THR A 203 15.01 -0.35 7.94
CA THR A 203 15.33 0.90 7.23
C THR A 203 14.95 2.12 8.11
N VAL A 204 15.75 3.18 8.02
CA VAL A 204 15.42 4.46 8.68
C VAL A 204 14.08 4.98 8.17
N PHE A 205 13.78 4.79 6.89
CA PHE A 205 12.47 5.13 6.31
C PHE A 205 11.32 4.47 7.08
N ARG A 206 11.39 3.15 7.36
CA ARG A 206 10.35 2.44 8.11
C ARG A 206 10.21 3.00 9.52
N THR A 207 11.33 3.28 10.19
CA THR A 207 11.32 3.87 11.53
C THR A 207 10.64 5.23 11.55
N VAL A 208 10.98 6.11 10.60
CA VAL A 208 10.37 7.43 10.47
C VAL A 208 8.89 7.33 10.10
N TRP A 209 8.51 6.37 9.24
CA TRP A 209 7.11 6.13 8.89
C TRP A 209 6.29 5.70 10.11
N LEU A 210 6.74 4.69 10.85
CA LEU A 210 6.02 4.22 12.05
C LEU A 210 5.97 5.28 13.15
N LEU A 211 7.00 6.13 13.25
CA LEU A 211 6.97 7.29 14.14
C LEU A 211 5.93 8.33 13.71
N HIS A 212 5.86 8.62 12.40
CA HIS A 212 4.91 9.59 11.85
C HIS A 212 3.45 9.12 11.98
N SER A 213 3.17 7.84 11.74
CA SER A 213 1.83 7.25 11.91
C SER A 213 1.48 6.95 13.36
N GLY A 214 2.46 6.96 14.26
CA GLY A 214 2.30 6.51 15.64
C GLY A 214 2.38 4.99 15.83
N GLU A 215 2.35 4.22 14.76
CA GLU A 215 2.43 2.74 14.81
C GLU A 215 3.67 2.21 15.54
N LEU A 216 4.71 3.04 15.67
CA LEU A 216 5.92 2.69 16.41
C LEU A 216 5.62 2.21 17.83
N PHE A 217 4.59 2.77 18.47
CA PHE A 217 4.11 2.43 19.80
C PHE A 217 2.71 1.78 19.79
N GLY A 218 2.37 1.11 18.69
CA GLY A 218 1.09 0.42 18.51
C GLY A 218 -0.13 1.37 18.57
N MET A 219 -1.24 0.90 19.14
CA MET A 219 -2.47 1.68 19.21
C MET A 219 -2.31 2.97 20.03
N THR A 220 -1.58 2.92 21.13
CA THR A 220 -1.31 4.12 21.98
C THR A 220 -0.62 5.21 21.17
N GLY A 221 0.39 4.86 20.38
CA GLY A 221 1.07 5.83 19.52
C GLY A 221 0.17 6.40 18.43
N LYS A 222 -0.68 5.59 17.80
CA LYS A 222 -1.69 6.06 16.84
C LYS A 222 -2.61 7.11 17.46
N LEU A 223 -3.16 6.84 18.65
CA LEU A 223 -4.03 7.80 19.36
C LEU A 223 -3.33 9.11 19.71
N VAL A 224 -2.03 9.05 20.07
CA VAL A 224 -1.22 10.27 20.30
C VAL A 224 -1.09 11.08 19.02
N VAL A 225 -0.79 10.45 17.89
CA VAL A 225 -0.68 11.13 16.59
C VAL A 225 -2.04 11.72 16.15
N ASP A 226 -3.13 11.00 16.38
CA ASP A 226 -4.48 11.51 16.08
C ASP A 226 -4.83 12.72 16.96
N ALA A 227 -4.47 12.70 18.25
CA ALA A 227 -4.62 13.85 19.13
C ALA A 227 -3.80 15.07 18.63
N ILE A 228 -2.57 14.84 18.14
CA ILE A 228 -1.76 15.91 17.52
C ILE A 228 -2.43 16.43 16.24
N ALA A 229 -3.02 15.57 15.41
CA ALA A 229 -3.76 15.98 14.21
C ALA A 229 -4.98 16.85 14.58
N VAL A 230 -5.76 16.47 15.60
CA VAL A 230 -6.87 17.29 16.13
C VAL A 230 -6.38 18.63 16.65
N ILE A 231 -5.26 18.66 17.36
CA ILE A 231 -4.62 19.91 17.83
C ILE A 231 -4.26 20.82 16.65
N LEU A 232 -3.67 20.28 15.58
CA LEU A 232 -3.37 21.05 14.36
C LEU A 232 -4.64 21.59 13.68
N VAL A 233 -5.71 20.81 13.65
CA VAL A 233 -7.03 21.27 13.18
C VAL A 233 -7.52 22.46 14.01
N LEU A 234 -7.45 22.38 15.33
CA LEU A 234 -7.85 23.49 16.23
C LEU A 234 -6.96 24.73 16.04
N LEU A 235 -5.66 24.54 15.83
CA LEU A 235 -4.75 25.65 15.49
C LEU A 235 -5.12 26.30 14.16
N CYS A 236 -5.47 25.53 13.14
CA CYS A 236 -5.93 26.07 11.85
C CYS A 236 -7.24 26.85 12.01
N ILE A 237 -8.25 26.27 12.70
CA ILE A 237 -9.56 26.91 12.92
C ILE A 237 -9.42 28.22 13.69
N THR A 238 -8.68 28.18 14.83
CA THR A 238 -8.46 29.40 15.63
C THR A 238 -7.67 30.46 14.85
N GLY A 239 -6.68 30.05 14.05
CA GLY A 239 -5.94 30.96 13.17
C GLY A 239 -6.82 31.63 12.11
N ILE A 240 -7.75 30.88 11.50
CA ILE A 240 -8.75 31.40 10.54
C ILE A 240 -9.70 32.38 11.21
N ILE A 241 -10.21 32.05 12.41
CA ILE A 241 -11.11 32.94 13.18
C ILE A 241 -10.40 34.27 13.50
N ILE A 242 -9.17 34.23 13.99
CA ILE A 242 -8.36 35.43 14.29
C ILE A 242 -8.19 36.29 13.03
N TRP A 243 -8.09 35.69 11.86
CA TRP A 243 -7.94 36.40 10.59
C TRP A 243 -9.25 36.98 10.05
N LEU A 244 -10.36 36.19 10.08
CA LEU A 244 -11.65 36.58 9.50
C LEU A 244 -12.46 37.57 10.35
N ARG A 245 -12.32 37.52 11.68
CA ARG A 245 -13.14 38.25 12.63
C ARG A 245 -12.37 39.26 13.51
N PRO A 246 -11.48 40.11 12.95
CA PRO A 246 -10.62 41.00 13.72
C PRO A 246 -11.44 42.08 14.48
N LYS A 247 -12.68 42.40 14.04
CA LYS A 247 -13.57 43.39 14.67
C LYS A 247 -14.34 42.80 15.87
N HIS A 248 -14.51 41.48 15.98
CA HIS A 248 -15.23 40.83 17.08
C HIS A 248 -14.26 40.57 18.25
N ARG A 249 -14.10 41.57 19.12
CA ARG A 249 -13.04 41.57 20.16
C ARG A 249 -13.05 40.32 21.05
N VAL A 250 -14.19 39.89 21.57
CA VAL A 250 -14.31 38.76 22.49
C VAL A 250 -13.88 37.45 21.81
N LEU A 251 -14.46 37.12 20.66
CA LEU A 251 -14.19 35.92 19.91
C LEU A 251 -12.70 35.86 19.46
N MET A 252 -12.18 36.98 18.97
CA MET A 252 -10.78 37.10 18.59
C MET A 252 -9.83 36.87 19.77
N GLN A 253 -10.14 37.47 20.94
CA GLN A 253 -9.31 37.32 22.14
C GLN A 253 -9.32 35.89 22.67
N GLN A 254 -10.48 35.25 22.72
CA GLN A 254 -10.62 33.85 23.13
C GLN A 254 -9.85 32.91 22.19
N SER A 255 -10.04 33.09 20.87
CA SER A 255 -9.34 32.31 19.85
C SER A 255 -7.82 32.52 19.93
N PHE A 256 -7.36 33.76 20.16
CA PHE A 256 -5.96 34.06 20.33
C PHE A 256 -5.36 33.38 21.57
N CYS A 257 -6.04 33.47 22.72
CA CYS A 257 -5.61 32.82 23.95
C CYS A 257 -5.53 31.31 23.79
N LEU A 258 -6.54 30.70 23.15
CA LEU A 258 -6.59 29.26 22.87
C LEU A 258 -5.46 28.85 21.92
N HIS A 259 -5.29 29.55 20.77
CA HIS A 259 -4.24 29.32 19.78
C HIS A 259 -2.82 29.43 20.41
N ASP A 260 -2.57 30.46 21.20
CA ASP A 260 -1.26 30.62 21.89
C ASP A 260 -1.04 29.52 22.94
N ARG A 261 -2.07 29.19 23.73
CA ARG A 261 -1.98 28.15 24.76
C ARG A 261 -1.69 26.78 24.14
N ILE A 262 -2.52 26.35 23.18
CA ILE A 262 -2.35 25.06 22.49
C ILE A 262 -0.98 25.02 21.80
N GLY A 263 -0.69 26.00 20.93
CA GLY A 263 0.56 26.03 20.19
C GLY A 263 1.81 26.01 21.09
N ARG A 264 1.65 26.50 22.32
CA ARG A 264 2.72 26.53 23.32
C ARG A 264 3.09 25.13 23.83
N TYR A 265 2.12 24.38 24.25
CA TYR A 265 2.34 23.08 24.87
C TYR A 265 2.61 21.98 23.85
N THR A 266 2.20 22.17 22.61
CA THR A 266 2.27 21.12 21.58
C THR A 266 3.34 21.36 20.51
N ILE A 267 4.10 22.47 20.57
CA ILE A 267 5.03 22.85 19.50
C ILE A 267 6.05 21.77 19.15
N ILE A 268 6.57 21.03 20.13
CA ILE A 268 7.57 19.99 19.90
C ILE A 268 6.92 18.82 19.15
N LEU A 269 5.73 18.39 19.58
CA LEU A 269 5.02 17.26 18.98
C LEU A 269 4.53 17.61 17.55
N THR A 270 3.96 18.81 17.36
CA THR A 270 3.51 19.26 16.05
C THR A 270 4.67 19.44 15.07
N LEU A 271 5.82 19.94 15.54
CA LEU A 271 7.02 20.06 14.74
C LEU A 271 7.60 18.68 14.37
N LEU A 272 7.61 17.74 15.31
CA LEU A 272 8.06 16.36 15.08
C LEU A 272 7.23 15.68 13.97
N ILE A 273 5.89 15.77 14.06
CA ILE A 273 5.00 15.18 13.05
C ILE A 273 5.17 15.87 11.69
N ALA A 274 5.31 17.20 11.65
CA ALA A 274 5.55 17.92 10.40
C ALA A 274 6.89 17.53 9.75
N LEU A 275 7.96 17.43 10.53
CA LEU A 275 9.28 17.02 10.05
C LEU A 275 9.30 15.57 9.58
N THR A 276 8.75 14.66 10.36
CA THR A 276 8.70 13.24 9.97
C THR A 276 7.88 13.05 8.71
N GLY A 277 6.71 13.69 8.58
CA GLY A 277 5.90 13.65 7.36
C GLY A 277 6.63 14.21 6.13
N TRP A 278 7.36 15.30 6.30
CA TRP A 278 8.17 15.87 5.23
C TRP A 278 9.34 14.95 4.83
N CYS A 279 10.02 14.33 5.79
CA CYS A 279 11.10 13.37 5.55
C CYS A 279 10.64 12.12 4.78
N LEU A 280 9.35 11.76 4.85
CA LEU A 280 8.77 10.63 4.10
C LEU A 280 8.54 10.92 2.61
N ARG A 281 9.02 12.05 2.09
CA ARG A 281 8.90 12.45 0.68
C ARG A 281 10.27 12.60 0.01
N PRO A 282 10.35 12.35 -1.31
CA PRO A 282 11.57 12.63 -2.05
C PRO A 282 12.00 14.11 -1.93
N PRO A 283 13.29 14.40 -1.88
CA PRO A 283 14.43 13.48 -2.01
C PRO A 283 14.82 12.77 -0.70
N VAL A 284 14.40 13.27 0.48
CA VAL A 284 14.84 12.78 1.80
C VAL A 284 14.49 11.31 2.00
N MET A 285 13.28 10.90 1.58
CA MET A 285 12.81 9.51 1.64
C MET A 285 13.81 8.52 1.03
N ILE A 286 14.47 8.88 -0.07
CA ILE A 286 15.43 8.00 -0.76
C ILE A 286 16.63 7.74 0.14
N ALA A 287 17.19 8.77 0.76
CA ALA A 287 18.31 8.63 1.70
C ALA A 287 17.92 7.78 2.93
N LEU A 288 16.70 7.97 3.45
CA LEU A 288 16.20 7.17 4.58
C LEU A 288 16.00 5.70 4.22
N GLY A 289 15.60 5.41 2.98
CA GLY A 289 15.39 4.04 2.49
C GLY A 289 16.68 3.25 2.27
N LEU A 290 17.79 3.94 1.98
CA LEU A 290 19.10 3.33 1.74
C LEU A 290 19.85 2.97 3.04
N ASN A 291 19.48 3.59 4.16
CA ASN A 291 20.16 3.39 5.45
C ASN A 291 19.34 2.46 6.35
N LYS A 292 20.04 1.58 7.07
CA LYS A 292 19.47 0.66 8.07
C LYS A 292 20.02 0.95 9.46
N ILE A 293 19.18 0.82 10.47
CA ILE A 293 19.51 0.94 11.90
C ILE A 293 19.01 -0.28 12.65
N PRO A 294 19.58 -0.62 13.81
CA PRO A 294 19.01 -1.63 14.69
C PRO A 294 17.54 -1.32 15.04
N ALA A 295 16.70 -2.34 15.08
CA ALA A 295 15.32 -2.19 15.52
C ALA A 295 15.28 -1.68 16.97
N LEU A 296 14.52 -0.60 17.22
CA LEU A 296 14.45 0.04 18.52
C LEU A 296 13.74 -0.89 19.53
N PRO A 297 14.37 -1.17 20.68
CA PRO A 297 13.73 -1.97 21.72
C PRO A 297 12.44 -1.32 22.26
N GLY A 298 11.47 -2.14 22.65
CA GLY A 298 10.18 -1.64 23.17
C GLY A 298 9.26 -1.00 22.13
N THR A 299 9.55 -1.19 20.85
CA THR A 299 8.72 -0.69 19.73
C THR A 299 8.24 -1.83 18.84
N THR A 300 7.24 -1.57 18.00
CA THR A 300 6.72 -2.53 17.00
C THR A 300 7.76 -2.94 15.94
N LEU A 301 8.88 -2.21 15.85
CA LEU A 301 10.00 -2.57 14.97
C LEU A 301 10.76 -3.81 15.47
N LYS A 302 10.84 -4.01 16.78
CA LYS A 302 11.50 -5.17 17.39
C LYS A 302 10.49 -6.31 17.47
N SER A 303 10.39 -7.09 16.41
CA SER A 303 9.59 -8.31 16.36
C SER A 303 10.48 -9.54 16.50
N GLU A 304 10.02 -10.55 17.22
CA GLU A 304 10.64 -11.89 17.26
C GLU A 304 10.50 -12.61 15.92
N ASN A 305 9.51 -12.20 15.12
CA ASN A 305 9.33 -12.71 13.77
C ASN A 305 10.24 -11.96 12.78
N PRO A 306 11.28 -12.62 12.21
CA PRO A 306 12.18 -12.00 11.22
C PRO A 306 11.46 -11.58 9.94
N TRP A 307 10.26 -12.11 9.69
CA TRP A 307 9.42 -11.87 8.51
C TRP A 307 8.32 -10.83 8.72
N ASN A 308 8.32 -10.14 9.88
CA ASN A 308 7.30 -9.15 10.19
C ASN A 308 7.16 -8.09 9.08
N ASP A 309 5.98 -8.02 8.47
CA ASP A 309 5.59 -7.13 7.35
C ASP A 309 6.43 -7.28 6.06
N LYS A 310 7.07 -8.45 5.84
CA LYS A 310 7.96 -8.63 4.69
C LYS A 310 7.41 -9.55 3.60
N LEU A 311 6.52 -10.49 3.90
CA LEU A 311 6.03 -11.49 2.95
C LEU A 311 5.09 -10.86 1.91
N ARG A 312 5.23 -11.27 0.63
CA ARG A 312 4.46 -10.67 -0.48
C ARG A 312 3.76 -11.69 -1.37
N MET A 313 4.47 -12.62 -1.98
CA MET A 313 3.91 -13.64 -2.88
C MET A 313 4.60 -14.98 -2.69
N ILE A 314 3.87 -16.06 -2.99
CA ILE A 314 4.38 -17.43 -2.92
C ILE A 314 3.90 -18.24 -4.12
N ARG A 315 4.77 -19.03 -4.71
CA ARG A 315 4.47 -20.02 -5.76
C ARG A 315 5.29 -21.27 -5.55
N TYR A 316 4.74 -22.43 -5.90
CA TYR A 316 5.56 -23.64 -5.95
C TYR A 316 6.35 -23.67 -7.25
N ASP A 317 7.60 -24.10 -7.17
CA ASP A 317 8.50 -24.27 -8.30
C ASP A 317 8.82 -25.74 -8.51
N ASP A 318 8.14 -26.39 -9.47
CA ASP A 318 8.32 -27.80 -9.79
C ASP A 318 9.75 -28.10 -10.26
N SER A 319 10.42 -27.13 -10.89
CA SER A 319 11.79 -27.28 -11.41
C SER A 319 12.84 -27.35 -10.29
N CYS A 320 12.56 -26.72 -9.15
CA CYS A 320 13.45 -26.66 -7.99
C CYS A 320 12.90 -27.45 -6.80
N HIS A 321 11.69 -28.00 -6.91
CA HIS A 321 10.96 -28.72 -5.85
C HIS A 321 10.88 -27.95 -4.53
N ASP A 322 10.65 -26.63 -4.61
CA ASP A 322 10.55 -25.75 -3.45
C ASP A 322 9.47 -24.67 -3.63
N TRP A 323 9.15 -23.96 -2.56
CA TRP A 323 8.30 -22.79 -2.62
C TRP A 323 9.15 -21.54 -2.86
N LEU A 324 8.90 -20.87 -3.97
CA LEU A 324 9.47 -19.56 -4.28
C LEU A 324 8.71 -18.48 -3.51
N LEU A 325 9.37 -17.85 -2.56
CA LEU A 325 8.84 -16.81 -1.70
C LEU A 325 9.39 -15.44 -2.10
N SER A 326 8.53 -14.52 -2.46
CA SER A 326 8.86 -13.10 -2.68
C SER A 326 8.57 -12.28 -1.42
N THR A 327 9.48 -11.39 -1.09
CA THR A 327 9.41 -10.52 0.08
C THR A 327 9.73 -9.07 -0.30
N SER A 328 9.62 -8.15 0.66
CA SER A 328 10.10 -6.76 0.47
C SER A 328 11.63 -6.63 0.38
N GLU A 329 12.37 -7.69 0.72
CA GLU A 329 13.85 -7.68 0.75
C GLU A 329 14.48 -8.55 -0.36
N GLY A 330 13.67 -9.28 -1.13
CA GLY A 330 14.13 -10.14 -2.22
C GLY A 330 13.38 -11.46 -2.29
N PHE A 331 13.99 -12.44 -2.94
CA PHE A 331 13.42 -13.76 -3.15
C PHE A 331 14.10 -14.81 -2.32
N TYR A 332 13.33 -15.79 -1.90
CA TYR A 332 13.78 -16.89 -1.07
C TYR A 332 13.19 -18.21 -1.55
N SER A 333 13.97 -19.29 -1.39
CA SER A 333 13.51 -20.67 -1.45
C SER A 333 13.02 -21.05 -0.06
N LEU A 334 11.81 -21.61 0.02
CA LEU A 334 11.20 -22.08 1.25
C LEU A 334 10.93 -23.59 1.14
N ASN A 335 11.46 -24.37 2.06
CA ASN A 335 11.06 -25.74 2.28
C ASN A 335 9.94 -25.77 3.33
N MET A 336 8.75 -26.15 2.92
CA MET A 336 7.56 -26.10 3.78
C MET A 336 7.59 -27.14 4.90
N SER A 337 8.24 -28.31 4.70
CA SER A 337 8.27 -29.39 5.68
C SER A 337 9.03 -29.05 6.96
N ASN A 338 10.06 -28.21 6.85
CA ASN A 338 10.90 -27.79 7.98
C ASN A 338 10.95 -26.28 8.19
N ALA A 339 10.13 -25.50 7.45
CA ALA A 339 10.06 -24.06 7.48
C ALA A 339 11.39 -23.33 7.26
N LYS A 340 12.37 -24.01 6.64
CA LYS A 340 13.69 -23.40 6.34
C LYS A 340 13.61 -22.50 5.13
N VAL A 341 14.24 -21.33 5.25
CA VAL A 341 14.28 -20.30 4.23
C VAL A 341 15.71 -20.01 3.81
N LYS A 342 15.95 -19.95 2.49
CA LYS A 342 17.26 -19.67 1.88
C LYS A 342 17.14 -18.52 0.89
N ALA A 343 17.96 -17.48 1.02
CA ALA A 343 18.01 -16.36 0.09
C ALA A 343 18.49 -16.79 -1.30
N LEU A 344 17.90 -16.20 -2.35
CA LEU A 344 18.26 -16.41 -3.76
C LEU A 344 19.01 -15.18 -4.28
N ALA A 345 20.30 -15.39 -4.62
CA ALA A 345 21.22 -14.28 -4.94
C ALA A 345 20.99 -13.65 -6.33
N SER A 346 20.47 -14.41 -7.29
CA SER A 346 20.38 -14.00 -8.71
C SER A 346 18.97 -13.62 -9.13
N ALA A 347 18.18 -13.15 -8.19
CA ALA A 347 16.80 -12.72 -8.45
C ALA A 347 16.76 -11.36 -9.17
N PRO A 348 15.73 -11.10 -10.01
CA PRO A 348 15.55 -9.80 -10.64
C PRO A 348 15.25 -8.71 -9.61
N PRO A 349 15.58 -7.45 -9.91
CA PRO A 349 15.24 -6.33 -9.04
C PRO A 349 13.72 -6.13 -9.00
N VAL A 350 13.17 -5.93 -7.81
CA VAL A 350 11.75 -5.73 -7.60
C VAL A 350 11.52 -4.40 -6.91
N SER A 351 10.42 -3.73 -7.27
CA SER A 351 9.97 -2.52 -6.58
C SER A 351 9.85 -2.76 -5.06
N VAL A 352 10.22 -1.75 -4.27
CA VAL A 352 9.98 -1.74 -2.81
C VAL A 352 8.51 -1.95 -2.43
N MET A 353 7.59 -1.70 -3.37
CA MET A 353 6.15 -1.97 -3.22
C MET A 353 5.80 -3.45 -3.36
N GLY A 354 6.74 -4.30 -3.75
CA GLY A 354 6.56 -5.73 -3.99
C GLY A 354 6.21 -6.08 -5.44
N LEU A 355 5.85 -7.35 -5.64
CA LEU A 355 5.43 -7.89 -6.93
C LEU A 355 3.92 -7.74 -7.17
N ASN A 356 3.56 -7.62 -8.44
CA ASN A 356 2.20 -7.74 -8.93
C ASN A 356 2.02 -8.99 -9.82
N VAL A 357 3.10 -9.48 -10.41
CA VAL A 357 3.13 -10.68 -11.26
C VAL A 357 4.23 -11.62 -10.78
N LEU A 358 3.88 -12.88 -10.55
CA LEU A 358 4.81 -13.99 -10.32
C LEU A 358 4.20 -15.26 -10.89
N GLN A 359 4.56 -15.61 -12.12
CA GLN A 359 4.04 -16.77 -12.85
C GLN A 359 5.11 -17.32 -13.79
N LYS A 360 5.00 -18.58 -14.23
CA LYS A 360 5.90 -19.17 -15.20
C LYS A 360 5.50 -18.78 -16.62
N ASP A 361 6.47 -18.61 -17.50
CA ASP A 361 6.26 -18.56 -18.94
C ASP A 361 6.15 -19.97 -19.53
N VAL A 362 5.85 -20.06 -20.82
CA VAL A 362 5.75 -21.34 -21.56
C VAL A 362 7.06 -22.14 -21.58
N LYS A 363 8.20 -21.52 -21.27
CA LYS A 363 9.52 -22.17 -21.16
C LYS A 363 9.88 -22.53 -19.73
N GLY A 364 8.98 -22.37 -18.77
CA GLY A 364 9.18 -22.67 -17.36
C GLY A 364 9.99 -21.61 -16.58
N ARG A 365 10.32 -20.46 -17.19
CA ARG A 365 11.01 -19.35 -16.55
C ARG A 365 10.03 -18.46 -15.80
N TRP A 366 10.48 -17.78 -14.76
CA TRP A 366 9.64 -16.90 -13.96
C TRP A 366 9.46 -15.52 -14.60
N LEU A 367 8.22 -15.07 -14.72
CA LEU A 367 7.85 -13.70 -15.04
C LEU A 367 7.63 -12.94 -13.73
N CYS A 368 8.46 -11.93 -13.48
CA CYS A 368 8.47 -11.14 -12.27
C CYS A 368 8.10 -9.69 -12.60
N GLY A 369 6.84 -9.31 -12.38
CA GLY A 369 6.34 -7.96 -12.68
C GLY A 369 6.09 -7.13 -11.42
N SER A 370 6.53 -5.87 -11.45
CA SER A 370 6.36 -4.91 -10.37
C SER A 370 6.14 -3.50 -10.90
N PHE A 371 5.92 -2.52 -10.04
CA PHE A 371 5.87 -1.10 -10.46
C PHE A 371 7.21 -0.54 -10.96
N SER A 372 8.26 -1.37 -11.00
CA SER A 372 9.58 -0.98 -11.52
C SER A 372 9.99 -1.74 -12.78
N GLY A 373 9.09 -2.53 -13.38
CA GLY A 373 9.33 -3.27 -14.62
C GLY A 373 8.82 -4.71 -14.59
N LEU A 374 9.07 -5.41 -15.71
CA LEU A 374 8.78 -6.83 -15.92
C LEU A 374 10.06 -7.54 -16.34
N TYR A 375 10.39 -8.62 -15.64
CA TYR A 375 11.61 -9.39 -15.88
C TYR A 375 11.29 -10.86 -16.12
N VAL A 376 12.09 -11.50 -16.98
CA VAL A 376 12.14 -12.95 -17.17
C VAL A 376 13.30 -13.50 -16.37
N TRP A 377 13.02 -14.40 -15.44
CA TRP A 377 14.03 -14.96 -14.54
C TRP A 377 14.13 -16.49 -14.69
N ASP A 378 15.31 -16.95 -15.11
CA ASP A 378 15.69 -18.35 -15.10
C ASP A 378 16.40 -18.65 -13.76
N ARG A 379 15.72 -19.35 -12.86
CA ARG A 379 16.28 -19.69 -11.54
C ARG A 379 17.42 -20.70 -11.64
N GLN A 380 17.35 -21.63 -12.60
CA GLN A 380 18.36 -22.69 -12.75
C GLN A 380 19.67 -22.12 -13.28
N GLN A 381 19.60 -21.23 -14.26
CA GLN A 381 20.77 -20.54 -14.81
C GLN A 381 21.19 -19.32 -14.00
N ALA A 382 20.42 -18.93 -12.99
CA ALA A 382 20.64 -17.74 -12.19
C ALA A 382 20.77 -16.44 -13.01
N LYS A 383 19.95 -16.31 -14.07
CA LYS A 383 19.95 -15.17 -15.00
C LYS A 383 18.58 -14.50 -15.04
N ALA A 384 18.57 -13.18 -15.07
CA ALA A 384 17.38 -12.39 -15.24
C ALA A 384 17.53 -11.38 -16.37
N PHE A 385 16.47 -11.19 -17.16
CA PHE A 385 16.44 -10.31 -18.32
C PHE A 385 15.23 -9.38 -18.25
N ASP A 386 15.35 -8.17 -18.80
CA ASP A 386 14.19 -7.31 -19.03
C ASP A 386 13.29 -7.97 -20.09
N TYR A 387 12.00 -8.07 -19.79
CA TYR A 387 11.03 -8.74 -20.65
C TYR A 387 10.89 -8.07 -22.03
N PHE A 388 11.03 -6.75 -22.10
CA PHE A 388 10.77 -5.98 -23.30
C PHE A 388 12.00 -5.84 -24.20
N THR A 389 13.18 -5.72 -23.60
CA THR A 389 14.43 -5.49 -24.36
C THR A 389 15.26 -6.77 -24.55
N GLY A 390 15.05 -7.78 -23.69
CA GLY A 390 15.88 -8.99 -23.65
C GLY A 390 17.28 -8.78 -23.06
N GLU A 391 17.60 -7.57 -22.61
CA GLU A 391 18.88 -7.25 -21.99
C GLU A 391 18.94 -7.81 -20.56
N SER A 392 20.15 -7.98 -20.03
CA SER A 392 20.34 -8.38 -18.63
C SER A 392 19.65 -7.41 -17.67
N ALA A 393 18.93 -7.96 -16.69
CA ALA A 393 18.23 -7.16 -15.70
C ALA A 393 19.19 -6.25 -14.91
N PRO A 394 18.82 -5.01 -14.59
CA PRO A 394 19.66 -4.11 -13.81
C PRO A 394 19.85 -4.64 -12.39
N LYS A 395 20.97 -4.30 -11.74
CA LYS A 395 21.24 -4.75 -10.36
C LYS A 395 20.32 -4.13 -9.31
N LYS A 396 19.70 -2.97 -9.62
CA LYS A 396 18.80 -2.25 -8.71
C LYS A 396 17.48 -1.95 -9.41
N PRO A 397 16.35 -1.95 -8.70
CA PRO A 397 15.08 -1.60 -9.27
C PRO A 397 15.07 -0.14 -9.75
N GLY A 398 14.39 0.10 -10.87
CA GLY A 398 14.08 1.45 -11.33
C GLY A 398 13.11 2.16 -10.37
N ALA A 399 12.85 3.45 -10.62
CA ALA A 399 11.88 4.23 -9.87
C ALA A 399 10.49 3.55 -9.93
N PRO A 400 9.80 3.39 -8.80
CA PRO A 400 8.44 2.87 -8.80
C PRO A 400 7.51 3.86 -9.51
N PHE A 401 6.48 3.32 -10.18
CA PHE A 401 5.52 4.10 -10.96
C PHE A 401 6.12 4.91 -12.13
N GLY A 402 7.24 4.45 -12.69
CA GLY A 402 7.79 4.95 -13.94
C GLY A 402 7.05 4.40 -15.17
N LYS A 403 7.61 4.63 -16.35
CA LYS A 403 7.18 3.94 -17.57
C LYS A 403 7.33 2.43 -17.36
N LYS A 404 6.33 1.62 -17.76
CA LYS A 404 6.28 0.17 -17.52
C LYS A 404 6.08 -0.22 -16.03
N ALA A 405 5.26 0.51 -15.30
CA ALA A 405 4.77 0.10 -13.99
C ALA A 405 3.74 -1.02 -14.16
N ILE A 406 4.15 -2.26 -13.95
CA ILE A 406 3.31 -3.44 -14.21
C ILE A 406 2.35 -3.66 -13.04
N ALA A 407 1.05 -3.66 -13.34
CA ALA A 407 -0.03 -3.91 -12.37
C ALA A 407 -0.54 -5.35 -12.40
N GLY A 408 -0.45 -6.00 -13.57
CA GLY A 408 -0.87 -7.39 -13.76
C GLY A 408 -0.48 -7.94 -15.11
N MET A 409 -0.68 -9.26 -15.26
CA MET A 409 -0.38 -9.96 -16.51
C MET A 409 -1.23 -11.24 -16.60
N SER A 410 -1.59 -11.61 -17.82
CA SER A 410 -2.21 -12.88 -18.16
C SER A 410 -1.49 -13.53 -19.35
N GLN A 411 -1.39 -14.86 -19.31
CA GLN A 411 -0.93 -15.70 -20.42
C GLN A 411 -2.03 -16.64 -20.93
N ASP A 412 -3.26 -16.51 -20.40
CA ASP A 412 -4.38 -17.41 -20.71
C ASP A 412 -5.23 -16.94 -21.92
N PHE A 413 -4.95 -15.75 -22.44
CA PHE A 413 -5.52 -15.26 -23.69
C PHE A 413 -4.72 -15.76 -24.90
N SER A 414 -5.20 -15.48 -26.11
CA SER A 414 -4.52 -15.83 -27.36
C SER A 414 -3.09 -15.29 -27.49
N ALA A 415 -2.79 -14.20 -26.82
CA ALA A 415 -1.46 -13.62 -26.64
C ALA A 415 -1.27 -13.13 -25.21
N PRO A 416 -0.03 -13.03 -24.71
CA PRO A 416 0.23 -12.48 -23.38
C PRO A 416 -0.30 -11.05 -23.27
N VAL A 417 -1.10 -10.80 -22.24
CA VAL A 417 -1.68 -9.48 -21.92
C VAL A 417 -0.95 -8.91 -20.74
N ILE A 418 -0.38 -7.71 -20.90
CA ILE A 418 0.31 -6.97 -19.83
C ILE A 418 -0.52 -5.73 -19.52
N ALA A 419 -0.90 -5.57 -18.24
CA ALA A 419 -1.62 -4.40 -17.76
C ALA A 419 -0.64 -3.45 -17.04
N GLU A 420 -0.41 -2.29 -17.59
CA GLU A 420 0.33 -1.22 -16.93
C GLU A 420 -0.56 -0.46 -15.95
N TYR A 421 0.03 0.10 -14.90
CA TYR A 421 -0.73 0.74 -13.84
C TYR A 421 -1.49 1.99 -14.31
N TYR A 422 -0.87 2.82 -15.15
CA TYR A 422 -1.48 4.05 -15.66
C TYR A 422 -2.18 3.85 -16.99
N GLU A 423 -1.50 3.21 -17.93
CA GLU A 423 -1.98 3.07 -19.31
C GLU A 423 -2.92 1.87 -19.50
N GLY A 424 -2.86 0.90 -18.56
CA GLY A 424 -3.65 -0.32 -18.65
C GLY A 424 -3.20 -1.23 -19.79
N THR A 425 -4.17 -1.78 -20.52
CA THR A 425 -3.94 -2.61 -21.71
C THR A 425 -5.08 -2.42 -22.73
N THR A 426 -4.80 -2.71 -23.98
CA THR A 426 -5.76 -2.55 -25.08
C THR A 426 -6.20 -3.88 -25.69
N PHE A 427 -5.98 -5.01 -24.99
CA PHE A 427 -6.32 -6.33 -25.54
C PHE A 427 -7.83 -6.51 -25.81
N CYS A 428 -8.68 -5.83 -25.04
CA CYS A 428 -10.11 -5.75 -25.29
C CYS A 428 -10.71 -4.47 -24.66
N PRO A 429 -11.89 -4.03 -25.10
CA PRO A 429 -12.61 -2.93 -24.48
C PRO A 429 -12.95 -3.25 -23.02
N GLN A 430 -12.75 -2.28 -22.12
CA GLN A 430 -13.16 -2.40 -20.72
C GLN A 430 -14.69 -2.30 -20.64
N PRO A 431 -15.37 -3.22 -19.90
CA PRO A 431 -16.82 -3.13 -19.68
C PRO A 431 -17.20 -1.81 -18.98
N ALA A 432 -18.29 -1.19 -19.41
CA ALA A 432 -18.77 0.09 -18.86
C ALA A 432 -19.07 0.01 -17.36
N SER A 433 -19.51 -1.15 -16.86
CA SER A 433 -19.73 -1.41 -15.44
C SER A 433 -18.47 -1.22 -14.60
N MET A 434 -17.29 -1.53 -15.12
CA MET A 434 -16.01 -1.35 -14.42
C MET A 434 -15.60 0.13 -14.29
N ASN A 435 -16.03 1.00 -15.23
CA ASN A 435 -15.74 2.43 -15.16
C ASN A 435 -16.38 3.09 -13.93
N GLN A 436 -17.49 2.51 -13.43
CA GLN A 436 -18.25 3.03 -12.30
C GLN A 436 -17.79 2.47 -10.94
N LEU A 437 -16.85 1.52 -10.92
CA LEU A 437 -16.34 0.96 -9.66
C LEU A 437 -15.79 2.08 -8.79
N PRO A 438 -16.16 2.11 -7.49
CA PRO A 438 -15.75 3.18 -6.59
C PRO A 438 -14.28 3.05 -6.17
N MET A 439 -13.78 4.06 -5.50
CA MET A 439 -12.51 4.05 -4.78
C MET A 439 -12.78 3.98 -3.28
N SER A 440 -12.03 3.16 -2.53
CA SER A 440 -12.21 3.13 -1.07
C SER A 440 -11.84 4.47 -0.44
N LEU A 441 -12.54 4.85 0.63
CA LEU A 441 -12.24 6.08 1.37
C LEU A 441 -10.80 6.10 1.86
N TRP A 442 -10.24 4.94 2.23
CA TRP A 442 -8.84 4.85 2.64
C TRP A 442 -7.88 5.24 1.50
N ASN A 443 -8.12 4.77 0.28
CA ASN A 443 -7.31 5.15 -0.87
C ASN A 443 -7.48 6.64 -1.21
N VAL A 444 -8.69 7.19 -1.11
CA VAL A 444 -8.91 8.64 -1.29
C VAL A 444 -8.14 9.43 -0.23
N ALA A 445 -8.20 9.02 1.04
CA ALA A 445 -7.44 9.63 2.12
C ALA A 445 -5.93 9.57 1.85
N LEU A 446 -5.42 8.45 1.30
CA LEU A 446 -4.02 8.31 0.91
C LEU A 446 -3.61 9.29 -0.20
N GLU A 447 -4.46 9.47 -1.21
CA GLU A 447 -4.21 10.42 -2.30
C GLU A 447 -4.23 11.87 -1.81
N VAL A 448 -5.15 12.21 -0.89
CA VAL A 448 -5.20 13.52 -0.22
C VAL A 448 -3.96 13.75 0.65
N HIS A 449 -3.67 12.82 1.56
CA HIS A 449 -2.55 12.94 2.51
C HIS A 449 -1.18 12.99 1.80
N SER A 450 -1.07 12.29 0.68
CA SER A 450 0.14 12.32 -0.15
C SER A 450 0.21 13.53 -1.08
N GLY A 451 -0.82 14.35 -1.16
CA GLY A 451 -0.90 15.51 -2.05
C GLY A 451 -1.14 15.17 -3.52
N ARG A 452 -1.21 13.89 -3.87
CA ARG A 452 -1.39 13.45 -5.27
C ARG A 452 -2.74 13.83 -5.85
N ILE A 453 -3.76 14.01 -5.00
CA ILE A 453 -5.09 14.43 -5.43
C ILE A 453 -5.10 15.86 -6.00
N PHE A 454 -4.21 16.74 -5.54
CA PHE A 454 -4.19 18.14 -5.95
C PHE A 454 -3.45 18.34 -7.26
N ILE A 455 -2.30 17.69 -7.41
CA ILE A 455 -1.40 17.85 -8.56
C ILE A 455 -0.92 16.45 -8.98
N GLY A 456 -0.91 16.17 -10.27
CA GLY A 456 -0.39 14.90 -10.81
C GLY A 456 1.11 14.94 -11.09
N SER A 457 1.70 13.75 -11.30
CA SER A 457 3.07 13.57 -11.78
C SER A 457 4.18 14.12 -10.87
N ILE A 458 5.29 14.50 -11.47
CA ILE A 458 6.49 15.05 -10.81
C ILE A 458 6.18 16.32 -10.01
N ALA A 459 5.23 17.14 -10.49
CA ALA A 459 4.81 18.37 -9.80
C ALA A 459 4.31 18.11 -8.37
N THR A 460 3.74 16.93 -8.10
CA THR A 460 3.35 16.54 -6.73
C THR A 460 4.53 16.53 -5.78
N TYR A 461 5.69 16.03 -6.20
CA TYR A 461 6.87 15.96 -5.33
C TYR A 461 7.38 17.36 -4.97
N ILE A 462 7.39 18.29 -5.93
CA ILE A 462 7.75 19.69 -5.70
C ILE A 462 6.74 20.34 -4.77
N PHE A 463 5.45 20.16 -5.04
CA PHE A 463 4.36 20.71 -4.22
C PHE A 463 4.48 20.26 -2.76
N ILE A 464 4.59 18.97 -2.49
CA ILE A 464 4.68 18.43 -1.13
C ILE A 464 5.98 18.85 -0.44
N PHE A 465 7.09 18.91 -1.16
CA PHE A 465 8.37 19.39 -0.62
C PHE A 465 8.26 20.84 -0.15
N VAL A 466 7.68 21.71 -0.97
CA VAL A 466 7.43 23.11 -0.63
C VAL A 466 6.46 23.24 0.54
N MET A 467 5.35 22.46 0.53
CA MET A 467 4.36 22.46 1.61
C MET A 467 4.98 22.05 2.95
N GLY A 468 5.88 21.06 2.95
CA GLY A 468 6.60 20.64 4.16
C GLY A 468 7.49 21.75 4.72
N ILE A 469 8.26 22.45 3.86
CA ILE A 469 9.06 23.61 4.27
C ILE A 469 8.17 24.70 4.88
N LEU A 470 7.06 25.02 4.22
CA LEU A 470 6.14 26.07 4.68
C LEU A 470 5.49 25.70 6.02
N ALA A 471 5.13 24.42 6.22
CA ALA A 471 4.58 23.92 7.48
C ALA A 471 5.58 24.11 8.63
N VAL A 472 6.80 23.63 8.45
CA VAL A 472 7.89 23.79 9.43
C VAL A 472 8.17 25.27 9.71
N TRP A 473 8.23 26.08 8.67
CA TRP A 473 8.44 27.52 8.83
C TRP A 473 7.28 28.24 9.55
N CYS A 474 6.05 27.83 9.28
CA CYS A 474 4.87 28.35 9.98
C CYS A 474 4.94 28.06 11.47
N LEU A 475 5.21 26.81 11.87
CA LEU A 475 5.37 26.39 13.27
C LEU A 475 6.53 27.14 13.92
N TRP A 476 7.67 27.21 13.27
CA TRP A 476 8.85 27.94 13.75
C TRP A 476 8.59 29.42 13.94
N SER A 477 7.91 30.08 13.01
CA SER A 477 7.57 31.50 13.10
C SER A 477 6.66 31.79 14.31
N GLY A 478 5.68 30.91 14.60
CA GLY A 478 4.84 30.97 15.80
C GLY A 478 5.68 30.90 17.09
N TYR A 479 6.60 29.95 17.16
CA TYR A 479 7.53 29.80 18.28
C TYR A 479 8.40 31.06 18.49
N ARG A 480 8.95 31.64 17.40
CA ARG A 480 9.79 32.86 17.45
C ARG A 480 9.02 34.09 17.93
N ILE A 481 7.76 34.23 17.54
CA ILE A 481 6.89 35.32 18.03
C ILE A 481 6.85 35.28 19.56
N ARG A 482 6.68 34.11 20.10
CA ARG A 482 6.52 33.88 21.52
C ARG A 482 7.79 34.14 22.33
N ILE A 483 8.95 33.61 21.92
CA ILE A 483 10.23 33.90 22.60
C ILE A 483 10.43 35.42 22.72
N ARG A 484 10.09 36.16 21.69
CA ARG A 484 10.23 37.61 21.68
C ARG A 484 9.30 38.31 22.65
N ILE A 485 8.06 37.83 22.80
CA ILE A 485 7.09 38.36 23.78
C ILE A 485 7.61 38.11 25.21
N ARG A 486 8.10 36.91 25.49
CA ARG A 486 8.62 36.51 26.79
C ARG A 486 9.86 37.36 27.19
N LYS A 487 10.81 37.56 26.25
CA LYS A 487 11.96 38.43 26.49
C LYS A 487 11.58 39.90 26.80
N LYS A 488 10.56 40.44 26.13
CA LYS A 488 10.04 41.77 26.41
C LYS A 488 9.37 41.88 27.79
N ALA A 489 8.58 40.86 28.19
CA ALA A 489 7.96 40.82 29.50
C ALA A 489 9.00 40.74 30.64
N MET A 490 10.03 39.88 30.47
CA MET A 490 11.13 39.79 31.42
C MET A 490 11.97 41.05 31.55
N HIS A 491 12.15 41.78 30.46
CA HIS A 491 12.88 43.03 30.46
C HIS A 491 12.07 44.16 31.15
N LYS A 492 10.75 44.16 30.98
CA LYS A 492 9.85 45.11 31.64
C LYS A 492 9.80 44.90 33.16
N ASN A 493 9.79 43.64 33.62
CA ASN A 493 9.83 43.30 35.06
C ASN A 493 11.20 43.49 35.72
N LYS A 494 12.28 43.70 34.95
CA LYS A 494 13.61 44.02 35.51
C LYS A 494 13.85 45.54 35.60
N VAL A 495 13.00 46.35 34.97
CA VAL A 495 13.14 47.85 34.91
C VAL A 495 12.05 48.50 35.78
N SER A 496 11.09 47.72 36.26
CA SER A 496 10.14 48.09 37.34
C SER A 496 10.67 47.57 38.70
#